data_aad348d84ee0f8dcfdff8b6523d8d86c
#
_entry.id   aad348d84ee0f8dcfdff8b6523d8d86c
#
_cell.length_a   1.000
_cell.length_b   1.000
_cell.length_c   1.000
_cell.angle_alpha   90.00
_cell.angle_beta   90.00
_cell.angle_gamma   90.00
#
_symmetry.space_group_name_H-M   'P 1'
#
loop_
_entity.id
_entity.type
_entity.pdbx_description
1 polymer ?
#
loop_
_entity_poly.entity_id
_entity_poly.type
_entity_poly.pdbx_seq_one_letter_code
_entity_poly.pdbx_strand_id
1 'polypeptide(L)'
;MAEKQGIKQIAVNRQARHEYFVEESMEAGIELFGTEVKSLRNGGLNLKDSWCSFEKGELFVRQMHISPYEKGNIFNRDPLRPKKLLLHRKELNRLYGLVKQQQGLTLIPLQAYFLSLIHI
;
A
#
# COMPACT_ATOMS: atom_id res chain seq x y z
N MET A 1 -7.63 -14.20 19.07
CA MET A 1 -7.09 -14.13 18.72
C MET A 1 -6.63 -13.60 18.25
N ALA A 2 -6.87 -13.94 18.23
CA ALA A 2 -6.44 -13.23 18.14
C ALA A 2 -5.61 -12.79 17.08
N GLU A 3 -5.10 -11.76 17.26
CA GLU A 3 -4.24 -11.19 16.30
C GLU A 3 -3.00 -12.05 16.14
N LYS A 4 -2.60 -12.27 14.92
CA LYS A 4 -1.40 -13.04 14.67
C LYS A 4 -0.18 -12.27 15.10
N GLN A 5 0.80 -13.00 15.62
CA GLN A 5 2.05 -12.36 15.99
C GLN A 5 2.70 -11.70 14.80
N GLY A 6 3.28 -10.53 15.04
CA GLY A 6 4.04 -9.84 14.03
C GLY A 6 3.25 -9.02 13.05
N ILE A 7 1.93 -8.99 13.19
CA ILE A 7 1.08 -8.22 12.30
C ILE A 7 0.34 -7.15 13.07
N LYS A 8 0.50 -5.91 12.63
CA LYS A 8 -0.22 -4.80 13.23
C LYS A 8 -0.91 -4.04 12.12
N GLN A 9 -2.25 -4.09 12.12
CA GLN A 9 -3.03 -3.44 11.09
C GLN A 9 -2.98 -1.92 11.25
N ILE A 10 -2.79 -1.21 10.14
CA ILE A 10 -2.73 0.24 10.13
C ILE A 10 -4.02 0.81 9.59
N ALA A 11 -4.50 0.29 8.47
CA ALA A 11 -5.70 0.80 7.82
C ALA A 11 -6.36 -0.25 6.95
N VAL A 12 -7.66 -0.11 6.76
CA VAL A 12 -8.45 -0.99 5.89
C VAL A 12 -9.22 -0.10 4.92
N ASN A 13 -9.28 -0.52 3.67
CA ASN A 13 -10.02 0.21 2.64
C ASN A 13 -11.43 -0.37 2.53
N ARG A 14 -12.33 0.14 3.35
CA ARG A 14 -13.71 -0.36 3.37
C ARG A 14 -14.47 0.00 2.11
N GLN A 15 -14.20 1.16 1.55
CA GLN A 15 -14.83 1.60 0.33
C GLN A 15 -14.57 0.63 -0.81
N ALA A 16 -13.33 0.18 -0.95
CA ALA A 16 -12.98 -0.73 -2.02
C ALA A 16 -13.74 -2.05 -1.92
N ARG A 17 -13.93 -2.54 -0.70
CA ARG A 17 -14.62 -3.80 -0.51
C ARG A 17 -16.11 -3.70 -0.84
N HIS A 18 -16.68 -2.51 -0.75
CA HIS A 18 -18.08 -2.26 -1.14
C HIS A 18 -18.23 -2.05 -2.64
N GLU A 19 -17.27 -1.39 -3.25
CA GLU A 19 -17.39 -0.97 -4.65
C GLU A 19 -16.83 -1.97 -5.65
N TYR A 20 -15.94 -2.83 -5.21
CA TYR A 20 -15.26 -3.74 -6.12
C TYR A 20 -15.44 -5.19 -5.71
N PHE A 21 -15.52 -6.04 -6.72
CA PHE A 21 -15.49 -7.48 -6.50
C PHE A 21 -14.02 -7.90 -6.53
N VAL A 22 -13.53 -8.46 -5.43
CA VAL A 22 -12.13 -8.84 -5.31
C VAL A 22 -11.93 -10.22 -5.91
N GLU A 23 -11.22 -10.29 -7.03
CA GLU A 23 -10.97 -11.58 -7.70
C GLU A 23 -9.73 -12.25 -7.16
N GLU A 24 -8.72 -11.46 -6.83
CA GLU A 24 -7.45 -11.99 -6.35
C GLU A 24 -6.78 -10.94 -5.49
N SER A 25 -6.07 -11.37 -4.46
CA SER A 25 -5.31 -10.45 -3.64
C SER A 25 -3.92 -11.01 -3.38
N MET A 26 -2.98 -10.12 -3.10
CA MET A 26 -1.62 -10.50 -2.81
C MET A 26 -0.97 -9.45 -1.93
N GLU A 27 0.13 -9.82 -1.33
CA GLU A 27 0.87 -8.94 -0.44
C GLU A 27 2.05 -8.31 -1.17
N ALA A 28 2.28 -7.03 -0.91
CA ALA A 28 3.40 -6.32 -1.49
C ALA A 28 4.04 -5.45 -0.42
N GLY A 29 5.35 -5.28 -0.52
CA GLY A 29 6.04 -4.31 0.31
C GLY A 29 5.82 -2.92 -0.25
N ILE A 30 6.19 -1.91 0.52
CA ILE A 30 6.06 -0.53 0.06
C ILE A 30 7.29 0.25 0.51
N GLU A 31 7.80 1.06 -0.42
CA GLU A 31 8.99 1.86 -0.17
C GLU A 31 8.59 3.21 0.44
N LEU A 32 9.09 3.48 1.64
CA LEU A 32 8.70 4.67 2.38
C LEU A 32 9.92 5.40 2.95
N PHE A 33 9.75 6.69 3.17
CA PHE A 33 10.75 7.48 3.88
C PHE A 33 10.51 7.39 5.39
N GLY A 34 11.52 7.73 6.17
CA GLY A 34 11.42 7.61 7.62
C GLY A 34 10.26 8.36 8.25
N THR A 35 9.98 9.58 7.77
CA THR A 35 8.87 10.36 8.31
C THR A 35 7.53 9.71 7.99
N GLU A 36 7.43 9.04 6.85
CA GLU A 36 6.22 8.33 6.48
C GLU A 36 6.00 7.13 7.40
N VAL A 37 7.06 6.39 7.70
CA VAL A 37 6.98 5.26 8.60
C VAL A 37 6.53 5.71 9.99
N LYS A 38 7.08 6.82 10.47
CA LYS A 38 6.71 7.35 11.77
C LYS A 38 5.24 7.77 11.82
N SER A 39 4.76 8.38 10.74
CA SER A 39 3.36 8.76 10.65
C SER A 39 2.45 7.53 10.66
N LEU A 40 2.86 6.47 9.99
CA LEU A 40 2.07 5.24 9.96
C LEU A 40 1.94 4.62 11.35
N ARG A 41 2.98 4.72 12.15
CA ARG A 41 2.93 4.21 13.52
C ARG A 41 1.89 4.92 14.35
N ASN A 42 1.57 6.14 13.98
CA ASN A 42 0.54 6.94 14.65
C ASN A 42 -0.81 6.85 13.93
N GLY A 43 -0.95 5.92 13.00
CA GLY A 43 -2.21 5.73 12.29
C GLY A 43 -2.50 6.75 11.22
N GLY A 44 -1.48 7.45 10.73
CA GLY A 44 -1.67 8.52 9.77
C GLY A 44 -1.83 8.07 8.32
N LEU A 45 -2.65 7.06 8.07
CA LEU A 45 -2.82 6.48 6.75
C LEU A 45 -4.29 6.44 6.35
N ASN A 46 -4.57 6.89 5.14
CA ASN A 46 -5.91 6.80 4.58
C ASN A 46 -5.81 6.18 3.19
N LEU A 47 -6.53 5.08 2.99
CA LEU A 47 -6.52 4.34 1.73
C LEU A 47 -7.68 4.70 0.82
N LYS A 48 -8.56 5.59 1.25
CA LYS A 48 -9.71 5.96 0.45
C LYS A 48 -9.28 6.53 -0.90
N ASP A 49 -9.90 6.06 -1.96
CA ASP A 49 -9.64 6.49 -3.34
C ASP A 49 -8.23 6.16 -3.83
N SER A 50 -7.49 5.33 -3.11
CA SER A 50 -6.18 4.91 -3.57
C SER A 50 -6.29 3.85 -4.65
N TRP A 51 -5.29 3.81 -5.51
CA TRP A 51 -5.26 2.85 -6.61
C TRP A 51 -3.82 2.66 -7.04
N CYS A 52 -3.57 1.61 -7.80
CA CYS A 52 -2.21 1.30 -8.23
C CYS A 52 -2.07 1.44 -9.74
N SER A 53 -0.92 1.92 -10.19
CA SER A 53 -0.63 2.08 -11.60
C SER A 53 0.78 1.60 -11.91
N PHE A 54 0.95 1.10 -13.13
CA PHE A 54 2.28 0.73 -13.64
C PHE A 54 2.94 1.93 -14.29
N GLU A 55 4.21 2.10 -14.01
CA GLU A 55 4.98 3.17 -14.60
C GLU A 55 6.43 2.74 -14.73
N LYS A 56 6.94 2.76 -15.95
CA LYS A 56 8.33 2.37 -16.23
C LYS A 56 8.69 1.00 -15.68
N GLY A 57 7.78 0.05 -15.79
CA GLY A 57 8.01 -1.31 -15.35
C GLY A 57 7.90 -1.56 -13.87
N GLU A 58 7.45 -0.56 -13.11
CA GLU A 58 7.26 -0.69 -11.67
C GLU A 58 5.81 -0.38 -11.32
N LEU A 59 5.40 -0.81 -10.14
CA LEU A 59 4.04 -0.59 -9.66
C LEU A 59 4.05 0.44 -8.55
N PHE A 60 3.18 1.44 -8.68
CA PHE A 60 3.06 2.51 -7.68
C PHE A 60 1.65 2.59 -7.14
N VAL A 61 1.53 2.87 -5.85
CA VAL A 61 0.23 3.18 -5.27
C VAL A 61 0.07 4.70 -5.26
N ARG A 62 -1.10 5.16 -5.74
CA ARG A 62 -1.40 6.58 -5.87
C ARG A 62 -2.58 6.93 -4.98
N GLN A 63 -2.65 8.18 -4.58
CA GLN A 63 -3.71 8.72 -3.72
C GLN A 63 -3.79 8.04 -2.36
N MET A 64 -2.73 7.39 -1.95
CA MET A 64 -2.64 6.85 -0.61
C MET A 64 -2.07 7.95 0.28
N HIS A 65 -2.92 8.50 1.13
CA HIS A 65 -2.56 9.65 1.95
C HIS A 65 -1.84 9.22 3.23
N ILE A 66 -0.62 9.70 3.41
CA ILE A 66 0.13 9.52 4.64
C ILE A 66 0.32 10.90 5.25
N SER A 67 -0.26 11.11 6.42
CA SER A 67 -0.21 12.41 7.09
C SER A 67 1.22 12.83 7.38
N PRO A 68 1.55 14.12 7.27
CA PRO A 68 2.87 14.59 7.65
C PRO A 68 3.15 14.28 9.11
N TYR A 69 4.38 13.92 9.40
CA TYR A 69 4.79 13.68 10.77
C TYR A 69 5.10 15.04 11.40
N GLU A 70 4.40 15.37 12.47
CA GLU A 70 4.52 16.70 13.08
C GLU A 70 5.96 17.12 13.35
N LYS A 71 6.76 16.20 13.82
CA LYS A 71 8.14 16.49 14.19
C LYS A 71 9.12 16.35 13.05
N GLY A 72 8.61 16.07 11.84
CA GLY A 72 9.47 15.87 10.68
C GLY A 72 9.88 17.15 9.99
N ASN A 73 9.07 18.20 10.14
CA ASN A 73 9.35 19.50 9.54
C ASN A 73 9.75 19.39 8.07
N ILE A 74 10.94 19.85 7.73
CA ILE A 74 11.40 19.87 6.35
C ILE A 74 11.64 18.48 5.75
N PHE A 75 11.66 17.45 6.59
CA PHE A 75 11.89 16.09 6.11
C PHE A 75 10.60 15.38 5.71
N ASN A 76 9.45 16.03 5.90
CA ASN A 76 8.19 15.45 5.48
C ASN A 76 8.08 15.45 3.96
N ARG A 77 7.37 14.44 3.46
CA ARG A 77 7.11 14.31 2.03
C ARG A 77 5.66 14.70 1.73
N ASP A 78 5.37 14.92 0.45
CA ASP A 78 4.01 15.18 0.02
C ASP A 78 3.13 14.02 0.49
N PRO A 79 2.04 14.29 1.21
CA PRO A 79 1.15 13.22 1.70
C PRO A 79 0.63 12.29 0.63
N LEU A 80 0.47 12.79 -0.59
CA LEU A 80 -0.06 12.00 -1.69
C LEU A 80 1.01 11.55 -2.68
N ARG A 81 2.25 11.61 -2.29
CA ARG A 81 3.36 11.16 -3.12
C ARG A 81 3.11 9.72 -3.60
N PRO A 82 3.29 9.43 -4.89
CA PRO A 82 3.21 8.05 -5.35
C PRO A 82 4.28 7.22 -4.64
N LYS A 83 3.90 6.05 -4.16
CA LYS A 83 4.82 5.19 -3.42
C LYS A 83 5.01 3.90 -4.20
N LYS A 84 6.27 3.49 -4.33
CA LYS A 84 6.60 2.30 -5.08
C LYS A 84 6.27 1.06 -4.27
N LEU A 85 5.61 0.11 -4.91
CA LEU A 85 5.32 -1.18 -4.29
C LEU A 85 6.44 -2.15 -4.64
N LEU A 86 6.80 -2.97 -3.68
CA LEU A 86 7.91 -3.91 -3.82
C LEU A 86 7.37 -5.32 -4.02
N LEU A 87 7.61 -5.84 -5.21
CA LEU A 87 7.17 -7.18 -5.60
C LEU A 87 8.33 -7.87 -6.30
N HIS A 88 8.31 -9.19 -6.29
CA HIS A 88 9.24 -9.94 -7.10
C HIS A 88 8.95 -9.67 -8.56
N ARG A 89 9.98 -9.64 -9.39
CA ARG A 89 9.81 -9.34 -10.81
C ARG A 89 8.79 -10.26 -11.47
N LYS A 90 8.78 -11.50 -11.07
CA LYS A 90 7.86 -12.49 -11.61
C LYS A 90 6.41 -12.13 -11.34
N GLU A 91 6.14 -11.70 -10.09
CA GLU A 91 4.80 -11.30 -9.71
C GLU A 91 4.38 -10.02 -10.41
N LEU A 92 5.30 -9.08 -10.50
CA LEU A 92 5.05 -7.80 -11.15
C LEU A 92 4.69 -8.01 -12.62
N ASN A 93 5.43 -8.88 -13.32
CA ASN A 93 5.15 -9.16 -14.71
C ASN A 93 3.81 -9.86 -14.89
N ARG A 94 3.46 -10.76 -13.98
CA ARG A 94 2.17 -11.45 -14.03
C ARG A 94 1.02 -10.47 -13.88
N LEU A 95 1.13 -9.56 -12.93
CA LEU A 95 0.09 -8.56 -12.70
C LEU A 95 -0.04 -7.62 -13.89
N TYR A 96 1.07 -7.20 -14.44
CA TYR A 96 1.05 -6.33 -15.61
C TYR A 96 0.31 -6.98 -16.77
N GLY A 97 0.58 -8.27 -16.99
CA GLY A 97 -0.09 -9.02 -18.05
C GLY A 97 -1.58 -9.13 -17.80
N LEU A 98 -1.99 -9.38 -16.56
CA LEU A 98 -3.40 -9.50 -16.23
C LEU A 98 -4.15 -8.18 -16.46
N VAL A 99 -3.57 -7.09 -16.03
CA VAL A 99 -4.20 -5.78 -16.16
C VAL A 99 -4.30 -5.38 -17.63
N LYS A 100 -3.30 -5.72 -18.42
CA LYS A 100 -3.32 -5.41 -19.85
C LYS A 100 -4.33 -6.23 -20.62
N GLN A 101 -4.52 -7.48 -20.22
CA GLN A 101 -5.42 -8.38 -20.95
C GLN A 101 -6.88 -8.20 -20.60
N GLN A 102 -7.16 -7.84 -19.36
CA GLN A 102 -8.54 -7.76 -18.89
C GLN A 102 -8.94 -6.31 -18.66
N GLN A 103 -9.79 -5.80 -19.54
CA GLN A 103 -10.33 -4.47 -19.37
C GLN A 103 -11.23 -4.44 -18.15
N GLY A 104 -11.17 -3.35 -17.43
CA GLY A 104 -11.96 -3.18 -16.23
C GLY A 104 -11.33 -3.75 -14.97
N LEU A 105 -10.18 -4.44 -15.12
CA LEU A 105 -9.47 -4.93 -13.96
C LEU A 105 -8.59 -3.81 -13.41
N THR A 106 -8.67 -3.59 -12.10
CA THR A 106 -7.89 -2.54 -11.46
C THR A 106 -7.24 -3.09 -10.20
N LEU A 107 -6.14 -2.46 -9.81
CA LEU A 107 -5.40 -2.86 -8.61
C LEU A 107 -5.65 -1.82 -7.52
N ILE A 108 -6.19 -2.27 -6.40
CA ILE A 108 -6.60 -1.40 -5.31
C ILE A 108 -5.99 -1.88 -4.00
N PRO A 109 -5.41 -0.99 -3.20
CA PRO A 109 -4.95 -1.38 -1.86
C PRO A 109 -6.16 -1.69 -0.98
N LEU A 110 -6.16 -2.85 -0.36
CA LEU A 110 -7.27 -3.27 0.50
C LEU A 110 -6.98 -2.99 1.97
N GLN A 111 -5.74 -3.15 2.36
CA GLN A 111 -5.35 -2.89 3.74
C GLN A 111 -3.84 -2.72 3.83
N ALA A 112 -3.40 -2.10 4.89
CA ALA A 112 -1.98 -1.92 5.16
C ALA A 112 -1.70 -2.35 6.58
N TYR A 113 -0.52 -2.93 6.80
CA TYR A 113 -0.13 -3.40 8.12
C TYR A 113 1.38 -3.48 8.22
N PHE A 114 1.86 -3.44 9.46
CA PHE A 114 3.27 -3.67 9.75
C PHE A 114 3.49 -5.14 10.02
N LEU A 115 4.59 -5.66 9.49
CA LEU A 115 5.05 -6.99 9.85
C LEU A 115 6.20 -6.81 10.83
N SER A 116 6.01 -7.27 12.05
CA SER A 116 7.10 -7.25 13.00
C SER A 116 8.04 -8.39 12.71
N LEU A 117 9.31 -8.14 12.89
CA LEU A 117 10.28 -9.22 12.83
C LEU A 117 10.27 -9.91 14.18
N ILE A 118 10.05 -11.18 14.18
CA ILE A 118 10.06 -11.96 15.40
C ILE A 118 11.38 -12.69 15.48
N HIS A 119 12.12 -12.40 16.51
CA HIS A 119 13.41 -13.01 16.70
C HIS A 119 13.33 -14.04 17.81
N ILE A 120 13.79 -15.18 17.52
CA ILE A 120 13.72 -16.29 18.46
C ILE A 120 15.10 -16.72 18.86
#